data_43fdd37fae12c7d8aaa6e415a909942f
#
_entry.id   43fdd37fae12c7d8aaa6e415a909942f
#
_cell.length_a   1.000
_cell.length_b   1.000
_cell.length_c   1.000
_cell.angle_alpha   90.00
_cell.angle_beta   90.00
_cell.angle_gamma   90.00
#
_symmetry.space_group_name_H-M   'P 1'
#
loop_
_entity.id
_entity.type
_entity.pdbx_description
1 polymer ?
#
loop_
_entity_poly.entity_id
_entity_poly.type
_entity_poly.pdbx_seq_one_letter_code
_entity_poly.pdbx_strand_id
1 'polypeptide(L)'
;MIYGEQAYTYDQGRPYRQFVIEPVMDGEVMKVKNYDLKEKNKFIGFQNLETITPDDLHHNSGCDLLFNQVDYNTFSGGLYGCDCIVRDSYVQSRVQVTTTTYTTIDIGYSKTTNEKVWGSDYGPFEFDRVNA
;
A
#
# COMPACT_ATOMS: atom_id res chain seq x y z
N MET A 1 -9.44 -6.71 5.75
CA MET A 1 -8.32 -5.80 6.03
C MET A 1 -7.01 -6.56 5.85
N ILE A 2 -6.05 -5.95 5.22
CA ILE A 2 -4.76 -6.59 4.93
C ILE A 2 -3.66 -5.72 5.53
N TYR A 3 -2.80 -6.34 6.32
CA TYR A 3 -1.61 -5.72 6.89
C TYR A 3 -0.37 -6.19 6.12
N GLY A 4 0.55 -5.30 5.83
CA GLY A 4 1.82 -5.63 5.19
C GLY A 4 3.00 -4.89 5.78
N GLU A 5 4.15 -5.54 5.70
CA GLU A 5 5.43 -4.98 6.10
C GLU A 5 6.41 -4.98 4.92
N GLN A 6 7.13 -3.89 4.76
CA GLN A 6 8.20 -3.77 3.78
C GLN A 6 9.52 -3.60 4.51
N ALA A 7 10.43 -4.54 4.28
CA ALA A 7 11.73 -4.57 4.92
C ALA A 7 12.82 -5.00 3.94
N TYR A 8 14.06 -4.66 4.25
CA TYR A 8 15.18 -5.20 3.52
C TYR A 8 15.36 -6.70 3.81
N THR A 9 15.77 -7.47 2.81
CA THR A 9 15.95 -8.93 2.95
C THR A 9 16.95 -9.31 4.04
N TYR A 10 17.92 -8.45 4.30
CA TYR A 10 18.94 -8.65 5.35
C TYR A 10 18.51 -8.19 6.75
N ASP A 11 17.34 -7.54 6.85
CA ASP A 11 16.83 -7.02 8.13
C ASP A 11 15.30 -7.09 8.20
N GLN A 12 14.76 -8.28 8.07
CA GLN A 12 13.30 -8.50 8.01
C GLN A 12 12.59 -8.21 9.33
N GLY A 13 13.31 -8.21 10.44
CA GLY A 13 12.74 -7.89 11.75
C GLY A 13 12.52 -6.37 11.98
N ARG A 14 12.99 -5.53 11.06
CA ARG A 14 12.88 -4.07 11.14
C ARG A 14 12.28 -3.50 9.86
N PRO A 15 10.97 -3.59 9.69
CA PRO A 15 10.33 -3.01 8.51
C PRO A 15 10.49 -1.49 8.51
N TYR A 16 10.85 -0.94 7.37
CA TYR A 16 10.92 0.50 7.20
C TYR A 16 9.57 1.10 6.79
N ARG A 17 8.61 0.25 6.42
CA ARG A 17 7.25 0.64 6.09
C ARG A 17 6.26 -0.42 6.55
N GLN A 18 5.15 0.03 7.09
CA GLN A 18 3.98 -0.79 7.38
C GLN A 18 2.79 -0.16 6.70
N PHE A 19 1.86 -0.96 6.25
CA PHE A 19 0.63 -0.47 5.66
C PHE A 19 -0.55 -1.34 6.07
N VAL A 20 -1.71 -0.72 6.12
CA VAL A 20 -2.99 -1.42 6.26
C VAL A 20 -3.88 -0.99 5.12
N ILE A 21 -4.45 -1.95 4.43
CA ILE A 21 -5.39 -1.69 3.33
C ILE A 21 -6.68 -2.45 3.55
N GLU A 22 -7.78 -1.87 3.08
CA GLU A 22 -9.10 -2.47 3.14
C GLU A 22 -9.74 -2.43 1.75
N PRO A 23 -9.86 -3.59 1.08
CA PRO A 23 -10.58 -3.64 -0.18
C PRO A 23 -12.10 -3.52 0.06
N VAL A 24 -12.73 -2.64 -0.70
CA VAL A 24 -14.18 -2.41 -0.65
C VAL A 24 -14.70 -2.43 -2.09
N MET A 25 -15.68 -3.27 -2.35
CA MET A 25 -16.34 -3.29 -3.66
C MET A 25 -17.28 -2.11 -3.81
N ASP A 26 -17.16 -1.40 -4.92
CA ASP A 26 -18.04 -0.31 -5.33
C ASP A 26 -18.50 -0.59 -6.77
N GLY A 27 -19.60 -1.33 -6.91
CA GLY A 27 -20.02 -1.84 -8.20
C GLY A 27 -19.03 -2.85 -8.76
N GLU A 28 -18.51 -2.60 -9.96
CA GLU A 28 -17.51 -3.44 -10.62
C GLU A 28 -16.06 -3.04 -10.30
N VAL A 29 -15.89 -1.95 -9.60
CA VAL A 29 -14.58 -1.42 -9.22
C VAL A 29 -14.31 -1.77 -7.77
N MET A 30 -13.11 -2.24 -7.48
CA MET A 30 -12.63 -2.42 -6.12
C MET A 30 -11.84 -1.18 -5.71
N LYS A 31 -12.31 -0.50 -4.67
CA LYS A 31 -11.58 0.58 -4.01
C LYS A 31 -10.79 0.00 -2.86
N VAL A 32 -9.49 0.28 -2.83
CA VAL A 32 -8.64 -0.14 -1.71
C VAL A 32 -8.33 1.09 -0.88
N LYS A 33 -8.91 1.14 0.30
CA LYS A 33 -8.67 2.20 1.27
C LYS A 33 -7.30 2.00 1.91
N ASN A 34 -6.56 3.08 2.04
CA ASN A 34 -5.20 3.07 2.58
C ASN A 34 -5.18 3.73 3.96
N TYR A 35 -4.58 3.06 4.93
CA TYR A 35 -4.51 3.53 6.31
C TYR A 35 -3.07 3.52 6.82
N ASP A 36 -2.73 4.54 7.61
CA ASP A 36 -1.54 4.53 8.44
C ASP A 36 -1.86 4.00 9.83
N LEU A 37 -0.89 3.33 10.45
CA LEU A 37 -0.96 2.92 11.84
C LEU A 37 -0.48 4.06 12.75
N LYS A 38 -1.25 4.35 13.81
CA LYS A 38 -0.86 5.33 14.82
C LYS A 38 0.26 4.82 15.72
N GLU A 39 0.24 3.53 16.06
CA GLU A 39 1.25 2.85 16.89
C GLU A 39 1.91 1.73 16.10
N LYS A 40 2.92 2.07 15.30
CA LYS A 40 3.55 1.14 14.36
C LYS A 40 4.23 -0.05 15.02
N ASN A 41 4.95 0.17 16.11
CA ASN A 41 5.75 -0.87 16.76
C ASN A 41 4.93 -2.02 17.36
N LYS A 42 3.67 -1.76 17.68
CA LYS A 42 2.76 -2.75 18.27
C LYS A 42 2.52 -3.95 17.36
N PHE A 43 2.61 -3.76 16.04
CA PHE A 43 2.18 -4.74 15.05
C PHE A 43 3.35 -5.35 14.25
N ILE A 44 4.58 -4.93 14.49
CA ILE A 44 5.76 -5.45 13.79
C ILE A 44 5.88 -6.96 14.00
N GLY A 45 6.20 -7.69 12.92
CA GLY A 45 6.29 -9.14 12.92
C GLY A 45 4.93 -9.83 12.92
N PHE A 46 3.91 -9.13 12.44
CA PHE A 46 2.52 -9.62 12.38
C PHE A 46 1.92 -9.91 13.76
N GLN A 47 2.41 -9.22 14.79
CA GLN A 47 1.90 -9.36 16.15
C GLN A 47 0.63 -8.55 16.35
N ASN A 48 -0.25 -9.05 17.20
CA ASN A 48 -1.46 -8.36 17.65
C ASN A 48 -2.42 -7.91 16.53
N LEU A 49 -2.34 -8.50 15.34
CA LEU A 49 -3.17 -8.09 14.20
C LEU A 49 -4.67 -8.21 14.48
N GLU A 50 -5.06 -9.20 15.26
CA GLU A 50 -6.45 -9.40 15.68
C GLU A 50 -6.98 -8.30 16.59
N THR A 51 -6.10 -7.47 17.15
CA THR A 51 -6.49 -6.35 18.03
C THR A 51 -6.62 -5.02 17.30
N ILE A 52 -6.35 -4.97 15.98
CA ILE A 52 -6.48 -3.73 15.21
C ILE A 52 -7.93 -3.28 15.19
N THR A 53 -8.16 -2.06 15.63
CA THR A 53 -9.47 -1.39 15.61
C THR A 53 -9.39 -0.12 14.77
N PRO A 54 -10.54 0.48 14.39
CA PRO A 54 -10.52 1.77 13.68
C PRO A 54 -9.77 2.89 14.42
N ASP A 55 -9.70 2.81 15.74
CA ASP A 55 -8.95 3.81 16.54
C ASP A 55 -7.44 3.73 16.35
N ASP A 56 -6.92 2.58 15.91
CA ASP A 56 -5.50 2.39 15.60
C ASP A 56 -5.10 2.95 14.23
N LEU A 57 -6.07 3.34 13.41
CA LEU A 57 -5.89 3.65 12.01
C LEU A 57 -6.20 5.11 11.68
N HIS A 58 -5.41 5.67 10.77
CA HIS A 58 -5.68 6.96 10.14
C HIS A 58 -5.89 6.75 8.64
N HIS A 59 -7.07 7.08 8.13
CA HIS A 59 -7.42 6.91 6.72
C HIS A 59 -6.77 8.01 5.87
N ASN A 60 -5.95 7.57 4.90
CA ASN A 60 -5.36 8.45 3.90
C ASN A 60 -6.26 8.51 2.67
N SER A 61 -7.33 9.28 2.72
CA SER A 61 -8.37 9.25 1.68
C SER A 61 -7.88 9.64 0.29
N GLY A 62 -6.88 10.51 0.20
CA GLY A 62 -6.24 10.87 -1.06
C GLY A 62 -5.35 9.77 -1.65
N CYS A 63 -5.04 8.73 -0.87
CA CYS A 63 -4.17 7.62 -1.25
C CYS A 63 -4.91 6.32 -1.50
N ASP A 64 -6.22 6.35 -1.65
CA ASP A 64 -7.03 5.18 -1.97
C ASP A 64 -6.76 4.72 -3.41
N LEU A 65 -6.63 3.42 -3.59
CA LEU A 65 -6.34 2.80 -4.88
C LEU A 65 -7.64 2.33 -5.55
N LEU A 66 -7.68 2.36 -6.88
CA LEU A 66 -8.78 1.82 -7.67
C LEU A 66 -8.30 0.66 -8.52
N PHE A 67 -9.00 -0.47 -8.45
CA PHE A 67 -8.66 -1.70 -9.14
C PHE A 67 -9.79 -2.19 -10.03
N ASN A 68 -9.40 -2.77 -11.16
CA ASN A 68 -10.27 -3.57 -12.01
C ASN A 68 -9.83 -5.03 -12.00
N GLN A 69 -10.77 -5.93 -12.09
CA GLN A 69 -10.46 -7.34 -12.24
C GLN A 69 -9.99 -7.62 -13.68
N VAL A 70 -8.81 -8.22 -13.81
CA VAL A 70 -8.20 -8.57 -15.09
C VAL A 70 -8.57 -10.00 -15.49
N ASP A 71 -8.54 -10.91 -14.53
CA ASP A 71 -8.98 -12.29 -14.67
C ASP A 71 -9.51 -12.81 -13.32
N TYR A 72 -9.82 -14.10 -13.23
CA TYR A 72 -10.49 -14.67 -12.06
C TYR A 72 -9.72 -14.53 -10.75
N ASN A 73 -8.41 -14.33 -10.77
CA ASN A 73 -7.58 -14.22 -9.59
C ASN A 73 -6.66 -12.99 -9.57
N THR A 74 -6.83 -12.05 -10.49
CA THR A 74 -5.95 -10.90 -10.64
C THR A 74 -6.73 -9.61 -10.68
N PHE A 75 -6.36 -8.67 -9.80
CA PHE A 75 -6.80 -7.29 -9.82
C PHE A 75 -5.62 -6.39 -10.15
N SER A 76 -5.83 -5.43 -11.04
CA SER A 76 -4.81 -4.48 -11.44
C SER A 76 -5.37 -3.07 -11.37
N GLY A 77 -4.55 -2.15 -10.90
CA GLY A 77 -4.97 -0.77 -10.76
C GLY A 77 -3.88 0.11 -10.20
N GLY A 78 -4.29 1.16 -9.53
CA GLY A 78 -3.32 2.06 -8.94
C GLY A 78 -3.92 3.35 -8.44
N LEU A 79 -3.04 4.30 -8.28
CA LEU A 79 -3.30 5.64 -7.79
C LEU A 79 -2.74 6.63 -8.82
N TYR A 80 -3.60 7.51 -9.31
CA TYR A 80 -3.25 8.50 -10.32
C TYR A 80 -3.67 9.89 -9.83
N GLY A 81 -3.08 10.93 -10.41
CA GLY A 81 -3.37 12.29 -10.01
C GLY A 81 -2.42 12.80 -8.93
N CYS A 82 -2.84 13.82 -8.19
CA CYS A 82 -1.98 14.59 -7.28
C CYS A 82 -2.49 14.62 -5.84
N ASP A 83 -3.47 13.79 -5.48
CA ASP A 83 -4.16 13.87 -4.19
C ASP A 83 -3.45 13.13 -3.05
N CYS A 84 -2.62 12.14 -3.37
CA CYS A 84 -1.87 11.41 -2.38
C CYS A 84 -0.58 12.15 -2.04
N ILE A 85 -0.58 12.83 -0.91
CA ILE A 85 0.53 13.67 -0.47
C ILE A 85 1.36 12.95 0.58
N VAL A 86 2.67 12.86 0.32
CA VAL A 86 3.67 12.37 1.28
C VAL A 86 4.78 13.42 1.35
N ARG A 87 4.85 14.14 2.47
CA ARG A 87 5.78 15.28 2.65
C ARG A 87 5.55 16.32 1.55
N ASP A 88 6.57 16.65 0.78
CA ASP A 88 6.52 17.65 -0.30
C ASP A 88 6.26 17.03 -1.69
N SER A 89 5.83 15.79 -1.73
CA SER A 89 5.57 15.07 -2.96
C SER A 89 4.14 14.55 -3.04
N TYR A 90 3.67 14.32 -4.26
CA TYR A 90 2.48 13.52 -4.50
C TYR A 90 2.89 12.16 -5.06
N VAL A 91 2.13 11.13 -4.72
CA VAL A 91 2.45 9.74 -5.05
C VAL A 91 1.53 9.22 -6.13
N GLN A 92 2.11 8.54 -7.10
CA GLN A 92 1.36 7.69 -8.04
C GLN A 92 1.82 6.25 -7.89
N SER A 93 0.90 5.32 -8.04
CA SER A 93 1.18 3.90 -7.84
C SER A 93 0.56 3.06 -8.95
N ARG A 94 1.24 1.97 -9.29
CA ARG A 94 0.68 0.88 -10.10
C ARG A 94 0.77 -0.39 -9.29
N VAL A 95 -0.34 -1.10 -9.16
CA VAL A 95 -0.45 -2.23 -8.26
C VAL A 95 -1.13 -3.40 -8.97
N GLN A 96 -0.62 -4.59 -8.71
CA GLN A 96 -1.25 -5.83 -9.13
C GLN A 96 -1.38 -6.76 -7.93
N VAL A 97 -2.57 -7.31 -7.74
CA VAL A 97 -2.87 -8.22 -6.62
C VAL A 97 -3.38 -9.53 -7.18
N THR A 98 -2.79 -10.62 -6.71
CA THR A 98 -3.29 -11.98 -6.93
C THR A 98 -3.63 -12.62 -5.60
N THR A 99 -4.02 -13.88 -5.60
CA THR A 99 -4.30 -14.63 -4.36
C THR A 99 -3.06 -14.84 -3.50
N THR A 100 -1.86 -14.73 -4.07
CA THR A 100 -0.61 -15.04 -3.38
C THR A 100 0.39 -13.89 -3.36
N THR A 101 0.23 -12.91 -4.24
CA THR A 101 1.22 -11.83 -4.41
C THR A 101 0.57 -10.45 -4.44
N TYR A 102 1.35 -9.46 -4.04
CA TYR A 102 1.04 -8.05 -4.16
C TYR A 102 2.28 -7.37 -4.74
N THR A 103 2.16 -6.75 -5.91
CA THR A 103 3.26 -6.01 -6.54
C THR A 103 2.89 -4.56 -6.68
N THR A 104 3.81 -3.65 -6.37
CA THR A 104 3.57 -2.21 -6.46
C THR A 104 4.79 -1.45 -6.94
N ILE A 105 4.55 -0.45 -7.77
CA ILE A 105 5.52 0.61 -8.07
C ILE A 105 4.94 1.90 -7.54
N ASP A 106 5.63 2.51 -6.58
CA ASP A 106 5.26 3.80 -6.02
C ASP A 106 6.29 4.84 -6.44
N ILE A 107 5.83 5.95 -6.97
CA ILE A 107 6.69 7.04 -7.41
C ILE A 107 6.18 8.35 -6.81
N GLY A 108 7.08 9.09 -6.18
CA GLY A 108 6.83 10.42 -5.66
C GLY A 108 7.33 11.50 -6.61
N TYR A 109 6.46 12.48 -6.87
CA TYR A 109 6.77 13.65 -7.70
C TYR A 109 6.73 14.91 -6.87
N SER A 110 7.63 15.84 -7.15
CA SER A 110 7.64 17.16 -6.51
C SER A 110 6.32 17.89 -6.78
N LYS A 111 5.71 18.43 -5.72
CA LYS A 111 4.52 19.28 -5.84
C LYS A 111 4.80 20.58 -6.59
N THR A 112 6.04 21.02 -6.62
CA THR A 112 6.45 22.27 -7.23
C THR A 112 6.87 22.10 -8.69
N THR A 113 7.68 21.08 -9.00
CA THR A 113 8.30 20.91 -10.32
C THR A 113 7.67 19.79 -11.15
N ASN A 114 6.88 18.90 -10.53
CA ASN A 114 6.35 17.66 -11.12
C ASN A 114 7.44 16.67 -11.56
N GLU A 115 8.66 16.84 -11.10
CA GLU A 115 9.74 15.92 -11.36
C GLU A 115 9.77 14.79 -10.34
N LYS A 116 10.19 13.59 -10.75
CA LYS A 116 10.38 12.45 -9.85
C LYS A 116 11.42 12.80 -8.79
N VAL A 117 11.07 12.61 -7.51
CA VAL A 117 11.96 12.87 -6.38
C VAL A 117 12.29 11.60 -5.59
N TRP A 118 11.46 10.58 -5.66
CA TRP A 118 11.74 9.27 -5.08
C TRP A 118 10.92 8.18 -5.77
N GLY A 119 11.30 6.93 -5.53
CA GLY A 119 10.64 5.75 -6.07
C GLY A 119 11.64 4.77 -6.67
N SER A 120 11.19 3.54 -6.96
CA SER A 120 12.04 2.51 -7.51
C SER A 120 12.43 2.83 -8.97
N ASP A 121 13.71 2.68 -9.29
CA ASP A 121 14.25 2.73 -10.65
C ASP A 121 14.42 1.32 -11.26
N TYR A 122 14.20 0.27 -10.46
CA TYR A 122 14.56 -1.11 -10.80
C TYR A 122 13.35 -2.03 -10.96
N GLY A 123 12.15 -1.50 -10.91
CA GLY A 123 10.93 -2.28 -11.03
C GLY A 123 10.10 -2.33 -9.76
N PRO A 124 9.03 -3.14 -9.75
CA PRO A 124 8.09 -3.18 -8.64
C PRO A 124 8.67 -3.84 -7.40
N PHE A 125 8.15 -3.44 -6.25
CA PHE A 125 8.27 -4.21 -5.02
C PHE A 125 7.29 -5.38 -5.05
N GLU A 126 7.74 -6.54 -4.63
CA GLU A 126 6.93 -7.76 -4.57
C GLU A 126 6.74 -8.19 -3.12
N PHE A 127 5.49 -8.45 -2.76
CA PHE A 127 5.13 -8.96 -1.43
C PHE A 127 4.47 -10.32 -1.61
N ASP A 128 4.93 -11.28 -0.84
CA ASP A 128 4.30 -12.58 -0.76
C ASP A 128 3.29 -12.63 0.38
N ARG A 129 2.23 -13.40 0.16
CA ARG A 129 1.25 -13.64 1.22
C ARG A 129 1.87 -14.53 2.30
N VAL A 130 1.79 -14.07 3.53
CA VAL A 130 2.15 -14.88 4.70
C VAL A 130 0.92 -15.65 5.13
N ASN A 131 1.03 -16.97 5.12
CA ASN A 131 0.00 -17.86 5.63
C ASN A 131 0.09 -17.90 7.15
N ALA A 132 -1.01 -17.52 7.78
CA ALA A 132 -1.13 -17.59 9.23
C ALA A 132 -1.40 -19.04 9.67
#